data_42989817056c3d47f4e3f033f0154009
#
_entry.id   42989817056c3d47f4e3f033f0154009
#
_cell.length_a   1.000
_cell.length_b   1.000
_cell.length_c   1.000
_cell.angle_alpha   90.00
_cell.angle_beta   90.00
_cell.angle_gamma   90.00
#
_symmetry.space_group_name_H-M   'P 1'
#
loop_
_entity.id
_entity.type
_entity.pdbx_description
1 polymer ?
#
loop_
_entity_poly.entity_id
_entity_poly.type
_entity_poly.pdbx_seq_one_letter_code
_entity_poly.pdbx_strand_id
1 'polypeptide(L)'
;MSADADQSGLGGALNKIERKTAQDAGTVWGLMLDHFVDKHLEAAAAMKIEPEGGVARTPEGVVVTSKELVLQVLLNADGNYTIEGYQPRMQQSIGVIYLGMDWGPEYERQSTPANTAIGRVTRREAFELALKETRTALTTVPAPSGIIDIQAVSDVVFAKLCSHWFDIPDGVYVKPGGFRISDLLSPGICPGDYTPPSGYIVHPDPDALLTFLGQRTGQILRESVNKYVADKRAAGQLPTAALTRAFFEEFPKPEDNDLLARTIVGVMMGALPTINGNLVTIVKTWQRTATLLALQAQLNASTQSDEFVKAHNIVETPMRQTMQMQPTPDWLWRLAKKDHTIGTKNPVQVHAGDKIYLSITQATQEELHAGGNDVCPLFGGDRSKSPHPTHACPGFEMGFGILLGIVYGVVDFQPKPAAQ
;
A
#
# COMPACT_ATOMS: atom_id res chain seq x y z
N MET A 1 27.97 24.17 -25.19
CA MET A 1 26.61 23.65 -25.39
C MET A 1 26.44 22.52 -24.40
N SER A 2 25.55 22.75 -23.44
CA SER A 2 25.53 22.18 -22.12
C SER A 2 24.98 20.75 -22.06
N ALA A 3 25.58 19.97 -21.17
CA ALA A 3 25.18 18.60 -20.81
C ALA A 3 23.86 18.50 -20.00
N ASP A 4 23.09 19.58 -19.90
CA ASP A 4 21.89 19.66 -19.04
C ASP A 4 20.57 19.26 -19.74
N ALA A 5 20.61 18.96 -21.05
CA ALA A 5 19.37 18.65 -21.77
C ALA A 5 18.84 17.22 -21.60
N ASP A 6 19.60 16.33 -20.95
CA ASP A 6 19.24 14.90 -20.84
C ASP A 6 18.77 14.46 -19.44
N GLN A 7 18.56 15.40 -18.53
CA GLN A 7 18.12 15.07 -17.16
C GLN A 7 16.60 14.85 -17.02
N SER A 8 15.82 15.16 -18.01
CA SER A 8 14.35 14.93 -18.03
C SER A 8 13.95 13.59 -18.65
N GLY A 9 14.91 12.87 -19.27
CA GLY A 9 14.65 11.60 -19.92
C GLY A 9 14.93 10.38 -19.02
N LEU A 10 14.67 9.19 -19.55
CA LEU A 10 14.88 7.90 -18.88
C LEU A 10 16.31 7.78 -18.29
N GLY A 11 17.34 8.25 -19.02
CA GLY A 11 18.75 8.24 -18.56
C GLY A 11 19.01 9.12 -17.35
N GLY A 12 18.39 10.30 -17.27
CA GLY A 12 18.49 11.19 -16.12
C GLY A 12 17.81 10.63 -14.86
N ALA A 13 16.64 10.00 -15.03
CA ALA A 13 15.93 9.34 -13.95
C ALA A 13 16.70 8.11 -13.43
N LEU A 14 17.28 7.30 -14.33
CA LEU A 14 18.13 6.17 -13.97
C LEU A 14 19.37 6.61 -13.17
N ASN A 15 20.06 7.65 -13.61
CA ASN A 15 21.22 8.22 -12.91
C ASN A 15 20.85 8.77 -11.52
N LYS A 16 19.67 9.37 -11.38
CA LYS A 16 19.18 9.86 -10.08
C LYS A 16 18.89 8.72 -9.13
N ILE A 17 18.28 7.64 -9.63
CA ILE A 17 17.98 6.42 -8.86
C ILE A 17 19.29 5.75 -8.43
N GLU A 18 20.25 5.54 -9.35
CA GLU A 18 21.54 4.91 -9.04
C GLU A 18 22.34 5.70 -8.00
N ARG A 19 22.41 7.04 -8.12
CA ARG A 19 23.12 7.88 -7.15
C ARG A 19 22.48 7.83 -5.78
N LYS A 20 21.17 7.86 -5.71
CA LYS A 20 20.44 7.86 -4.43
C LYS A 20 20.51 6.48 -3.78
N THR A 21 20.43 5.39 -4.56
CA THR A 21 20.61 4.01 -4.05
C THR A 21 22.01 3.82 -3.46
N ALA A 22 23.03 4.49 -4.05
CA ALA A 22 24.40 4.45 -3.53
C ALA A 22 24.59 5.29 -2.25
N GLN A 23 23.79 6.35 -2.05
CA GLN A 23 23.91 7.26 -0.91
C GLN A 23 23.13 6.83 0.33
N ASP A 24 21.93 6.26 0.16
CA ASP A 24 21.01 6.09 1.27
C ASP A 24 20.85 4.63 1.73
N ALA A 25 21.48 3.65 1.08
CA ALA A 25 21.16 2.22 1.28
C ALA A 25 19.63 1.94 1.28
N GLY A 26 18.87 2.92 0.78
CA GLY A 26 17.41 2.89 0.70
C GLY A 26 16.94 1.87 -0.33
N THR A 27 15.85 1.23 -0.07
CA THR A 27 15.19 0.37 -1.04
C THR A 27 14.74 1.20 -2.25
N VAL A 28 14.62 0.61 -3.42
CA VAL A 28 13.97 1.24 -4.60
C VAL A 28 12.63 1.85 -4.21
N TRP A 29 11.94 1.24 -3.24
CA TRP A 29 10.72 1.76 -2.66
C TRP A 29 10.89 3.15 -2.01
N GLY A 30 11.93 3.38 -1.20
CA GLY A 30 12.18 4.71 -0.63
C GLY A 30 12.43 5.76 -1.72
N LEU A 31 13.20 5.40 -2.77
CA LEU A 31 13.43 6.26 -3.92
C LEU A 31 12.14 6.56 -4.68
N MET A 32 11.30 5.56 -4.81
CA MET A 32 10.01 5.64 -5.46
C MET A 32 9.03 6.50 -4.65
N LEU A 33 8.99 6.34 -3.33
CA LEU A 33 8.20 7.20 -2.45
C LEU A 33 8.66 8.66 -2.48
N ASP A 34 9.96 8.90 -2.47
CA ASP A 34 10.49 10.25 -2.56
C ASP A 34 10.15 10.92 -3.91
N HIS A 35 10.28 10.17 -5.01
CA HIS A 35 9.89 10.69 -6.33
C HIS A 35 8.37 10.92 -6.43
N PHE A 36 7.61 10.04 -5.86
CA PHE A 36 6.15 10.15 -5.71
C PHE A 36 5.78 11.40 -4.92
N VAL A 37 6.41 11.60 -3.77
CA VAL A 37 6.20 12.78 -2.91
C VAL A 37 6.62 14.06 -3.63
N ASP A 38 7.77 14.09 -4.31
CA ASP A 38 8.26 15.28 -5.02
C ASP A 38 7.32 15.71 -6.15
N LYS A 39 6.87 14.79 -7.01
CA LYS A 39 5.89 15.09 -8.08
C LYS A 39 4.53 15.51 -7.52
N HIS A 40 4.08 14.87 -6.45
CA HIS A 40 2.80 15.22 -5.83
C HIS A 40 2.86 16.49 -5.01
N LEU A 41 3.99 16.82 -4.41
CA LEU A 41 4.19 18.13 -3.78
C LEU A 41 4.17 19.26 -4.81
N GLU A 42 4.75 19.04 -6.01
CA GLU A 42 4.65 20.00 -7.12
C GLU A 42 3.22 20.08 -7.65
N ALA A 43 2.54 18.96 -7.88
CA ALA A 43 1.15 18.92 -8.29
C ALA A 43 0.21 19.48 -7.19
N ALA A 44 0.42 19.11 -5.93
CA ALA A 44 -0.35 19.65 -4.81
C ALA A 44 -0.03 21.14 -4.53
N ALA A 45 1.21 21.59 -4.79
CA ALA A 45 1.56 23.01 -4.74
C ALA A 45 0.92 23.81 -5.87
N ALA A 46 0.80 23.21 -7.06
CA ALA A 46 0.01 23.76 -8.18
C ALA A 46 -1.50 23.71 -7.92
N MET A 47 -1.96 22.73 -7.13
CA MET A 47 -3.35 22.53 -6.71
C MET A 47 -3.68 23.19 -5.35
N LYS A 48 -2.89 24.15 -4.87
CA LYS A 48 -3.25 25.03 -3.73
C LYS A 48 -4.49 25.88 -4.00
N ILE A 49 -5.40 25.31 -4.72
CA ILE A 49 -6.77 25.73 -4.81
C ILE A 49 -7.47 24.89 -3.76
N GLU A 50 -7.74 25.46 -2.58
CA GLU A 50 -8.90 24.98 -1.82
C GLU A 50 -10.11 25.30 -2.69
N PRO A 51 -10.63 24.35 -3.47
CA PRO A 51 -11.78 24.66 -4.29
C PRO A 51 -12.93 24.86 -3.32
N GLU A 52 -13.52 26.04 -3.31
CA GLU A 52 -14.80 26.25 -2.63
C GLU A 52 -15.75 25.12 -3.03
N GLY A 53 -16.15 24.30 -2.05
CA GLY A 53 -17.03 23.15 -2.29
C GLY A 53 -16.33 21.81 -2.56
N GLY A 54 -15.00 21.71 -2.47
CA GLY A 54 -14.27 20.45 -2.49
C GLY A 54 -14.11 19.79 -3.85
N VAL A 55 -14.31 20.52 -4.94
CA VAL A 55 -14.10 20.04 -6.33
C VAL A 55 -13.65 21.19 -7.26
N ALA A 56 -12.71 20.88 -8.15
CA ALA A 56 -12.26 21.83 -9.17
C ALA A 56 -11.87 21.10 -10.47
N ARG A 57 -12.03 21.79 -11.61
CA ARG A 57 -11.50 21.35 -12.90
C ARG A 57 -10.09 21.90 -13.09
N THR A 58 -9.17 21.04 -13.49
CA THR A 58 -7.81 21.37 -13.90
C THR A 58 -7.58 20.95 -15.35
N PRO A 59 -6.48 21.34 -15.99
CA PRO A 59 -6.13 20.85 -17.33
C PRO A 59 -5.96 19.32 -17.39
N GLU A 60 -5.55 18.68 -16.29
CA GLU A 60 -5.29 17.25 -16.20
C GLU A 60 -6.56 16.43 -15.91
N GLY A 61 -7.63 17.06 -15.41
CA GLY A 61 -8.88 16.41 -15.06
C GLY A 61 -9.64 17.12 -13.96
N VAL A 62 -10.47 16.39 -13.22
CA VAL A 62 -11.25 16.92 -12.10
C VAL A 62 -10.64 16.47 -10.78
N VAL A 63 -10.34 17.41 -9.91
CA VAL A 63 -9.79 17.16 -8.56
C VAL A 63 -10.92 17.24 -7.55
N VAL A 64 -11.03 16.22 -6.70
CA VAL A 64 -12.01 16.11 -5.61
C VAL A 64 -11.27 16.05 -4.28
N THR A 65 -11.61 16.93 -3.35
CA THR A 65 -10.87 17.13 -2.11
C THR A 65 -11.71 16.96 -0.84
N SER A 66 -13.01 17.28 -0.86
CA SER A 66 -13.84 17.09 0.33
C SER A 66 -14.11 15.62 0.60
N LYS A 67 -14.14 15.23 1.88
CA LYS A 67 -14.41 13.85 2.32
C LYS A 67 -15.71 13.31 1.74
N GLU A 68 -16.77 14.10 1.77
CA GLU A 68 -18.10 13.70 1.26
C GLU A 68 -18.02 13.30 -0.22
N LEU A 69 -17.45 14.16 -1.07
CA LEU A 69 -17.37 13.92 -2.50
C LEU A 69 -16.39 12.79 -2.85
N VAL A 70 -15.25 12.70 -2.13
CA VAL A 70 -14.31 11.57 -2.27
C VAL A 70 -15.02 10.25 -2.00
N LEU A 71 -15.76 10.14 -0.89
CA LEU A 71 -16.52 8.94 -0.56
C LEU A 71 -17.66 8.67 -1.56
N GLN A 72 -18.32 9.72 -2.08
CA GLN A 72 -19.33 9.56 -3.13
C GLN A 72 -18.75 8.94 -4.40
N VAL A 73 -17.59 9.43 -4.86
CA VAL A 73 -16.90 8.88 -6.04
C VAL A 73 -16.44 7.44 -5.79
N LEU A 74 -15.90 7.16 -4.61
CA LEU A 74 -15.43 5.81 -4.23
C LEU A 74 -16.61 4.82 -4.13
N LEU A 75 -17.74 5.24 -3.58
CA LEU A 75 -18.98 4.45 -3.49
C LEU A 75 -19.56 4.16 -4.88
N ASN A 76 -19.52 5.15 -5.76
CA ASN A 76 -19.98 5.04 -7.14
C ASN A 76 -21.41 4.50 -7.31
N ALA A 77 -22.32 4.89 -6.41
CA ALA A 77 -23.70 4.36 -6.40
C ALA A 77 -24.44 4.61 -7.71
N ASP A 78 -24.16 5.74 -8.38
CA ASP A 78 -24.81 6.15 -9.64
C ASP A 78 -24.14 5.54 -10.89
N GLY A 79 -23.04 4.78 -10.73
CA GLY A 79 -22.28 4.18 -11.83
C GLY A 79 -21.66 5.23 -12.77
N ASN A 80 -21.32 6.41 -12.25
CA ASN A 80 -20.72 7.50 -13.01
C ASN A 80 -19.24 7.28 -13.34
N TYR A 81 -18.58 6.42 -12.58
CA TYR A 81 -17.13 6.24 -12.62
C TYR A 81 -16.73 4.80 -12.91
N THR A 82 -15.52 4.61 -13.40
CA THR A 82 -14.91 3.29 -13.62
C THR A 82 -13.49 3.24 -13.07
N ILE A 83 -13.10 2.06 -12.60
CA ILE A 83 -11.72 1.73 -12.23
C ILE A 83 -10.94 1.12 -13.40
N GLU A 84 -11.58 0.80 -14.50
CA GLU A 84 -10.95 0.10 -15.64
C GLU A 84 -9.80 0.87 -16.29
N GLY A 85 -9.63 2.15 -15.97
CA GLY A 85 -8.45 2.93 -16.36
C GLY A 85 -7.10 2.31 -15.89
N TYR A 86 -7.12 1.45 -14.88
CA TYR A 86 -5.93 0.70 -14.45
C TYR A 86 -5.59 -0.49 -15.37
N GLN A 87 -6.55 -1.05 -16.08
CA GLN A 87 -6.41 -2.30 -16.85
C GLN A 87 -5.24 -2.29 -17.84
N PRO A 88 -4.99 -1.24 -18.65
CA PRO A 88 -3.91 -1.26 -19.62
C PRO A 88 -2.53 -1.49 -18.97
N ARG A 89 -2.29 -0.89 -17.80
CA ARG A 89 -1.04 -1.07 -17.05
C ARG A 89 -1.00 -2.41 -16.31
N MET A 90 -2.12 -2.83 -15.72
CA MET A 90 -2.24 -4.14 -15.06
C MET A 90 -2.01 -5.28 -16.06
N GLN A 91 -2.58 -5.19 -17.27
CA GLN A 91 -2.42 -6.22 -18.31
C GLN A 91 -0.95 -6.47 -18.67
N GLN A 92 -0.16 -5.39 -18.71
CA GLN A 92 1.28 -5.44 -19.00
C GLN A 92 2.15 -5.78 -17.78
N SER A 93 1.55 -5.96 -16.61
CA SER A 93 2.20 -6.28 -15.35
C SER A 93 1.69 -7.60 -14.80
N ILE A 94 0.88 -7.53 -13.76
CA ILE A 94 0.34 -8.70 -13.05
C ILE A 94 -0.81 -9.39 -13.79
N GLY A 95 -1.32 -8.81 -14.87
CA GLY A 95 -2.59 -9.19 -15.52
C GLY A 95 -3.79 -8.54 -14.85
N VAL A 96 -4.90 -8.42 -15.59
CA VAL A 96 -6.14 -7.84 -15.06
C VAL A 96 -6.78 -8.78 -14.05
N ILE A 97 -7.09 -8.25 -12.88
CA ILE A 97 -7.83 -8.91 -11.80
C ILE A 97 -8.97 -8.01 -11.32
N TYR A 98 -9.83 -8.53 -10.45
CA TYR A 98 -11.00 -7.80 -9.93
C TYR A 98 -10.69 -6.40 -9.37
N LEU A 99 -9.46 -6.15 -8.90
CA LEU A 99 -9.03 -4.82 -8.42
C LEU A 99 -9.02 -3.74 -9.51
N GLY A 100 -9.02 -4.12 -10.78
CA GLY A 100 -9.12 -3.22 -11.93
C GLY A 100 -10.39 -3.42 -12.76
N MET A 101 -11.45 -4.00 -12.21
CA MET A 101 -12.71 -4.28 -12.89
C MET A 101 -13.86 -3.54 -12.24
N ASP A 102 -14.77 -3.00 -13.02
CA ASP A 102 -16.07 -2.56 -12.50
C ASP A 102 -16.89 -3.77 -12.01
N TRP A 103 -17.87 -3.48 -11.15
CA TRP A 103 -18.78 -4.49 -10.67
C TRP A 103 -19.52 -5.18 -11.83
N GLY A 104 -19.65 -6.50 -11.74
CA GLY A 104 -20.30 -7.37 -12.71
C GLY A 104 -19.99 -8.84 -12.45
N PRO A 105 -20.54 -9.76 -13.24
CA PRO A 105 -20.38 -11.20 -13.01
C PRO A 105 -18.91 -11.67 -12.95
N GLU A 106 -18.05 -11.10 -13.77
CA GLU A 106 -16.61 -11.45 -13.78
C GLU A 106 -15.89 -10.88 -12.54
N TYR A 107 -16.23 -9.66 -12.13
CA TYR A 107 -15.76 -9.11 -10.86
C TYR A 107 -16.14 -10.01 -9.70
N GLU A 108 -17.40 -10.42 -9.60
CA GLU A 108 -17.89 -11.29 -8.52
C GLU A 108 -17.21 -12.66 -8.53
N ARG A 109 -17.06 -13.24 -9.72
CA ARG A 109 -16.37 -14.53 -9.88
C ARG A 109 -14.94 -14.51 -9.34
N GLN A 110 -14.24 -13.38 -9.47
CA GLN A 110 -12.87 -13.24 -9.00
C GLN A 110 -12.80 -12.73 -7.56
N SER A 111 -13.61 -11.75 -7.21
CA SER A 111 -13.51 -11.05 -5.92
C SER A 111 -14.07 -11.85 -4.75
N THR A 112 -15.14 -12.63 -4.97
CA THR A 112 -15.78 -13.40 -3.89
C THR A 112 -14.82 -14.41 -3.26
N PRO A 113 -14.17 -15.31 -4.01
CA PRO A 113 -13.22 -16.25 -3.42
C PRO A 113 -11.98 -15.53 -2.85
N ALA A 114 -11.48 -14.49 -3.52
CA ALA A 114 -10.36 -13.74 -3.03
C ALA A 114 -10.64 -13.06 -1.68
N ASN A 115 -11.80 -12.39 -1.56
CA ASN A 115 -12.22 -11.73 -0.33
C ASN A 115 -12.50 -12.73 0.80
N THR A 116 -13.05 -13.91 0.47
CA THR A 116 -13.26 -15.01 1.43
C THR A 116 -11.92 -15.48 2.01
N ALA A 117 -10.90 -15.69 1.15
CA ALA A 117 -9.58 -16.11 1.60
C ALA A 117 -8.93 -15.04 2.50
N ILE A 118 -8.95 -13.76 2.08
CA ILE A 118 -8.39 -12.64 2.85
C ILE A 118 -9.12 -12.50 4.21
N GLY A 119 -10.45 -12.63 4.21
CA GLY A 119 -11.27 -12.50 5.41
C GLY A 119 -11.05 -13.58 6.49
N ARG A 120 -10.31 -14.65 6.16
CA ARG A 120 -9.90 -15.66 7.15
C ARG A 120 -8.82 -15.16 8.11
N VAL A 121 -8.09 -14.10 7.76
CA VAL A 121 -7.07 -13.49 8.62
C VAL A 121 -7.72 -12.39 9.47
N THR A 122 -7.83 -12.62 10.75
CA THR A 122 -8.38 -11.63 11.69
C THR A 122 -7.37 -10.53 12.02
N ARG A 123 -7.88 -9.36 12.44
CA ARG A 123 -7.03 -8.25 12.90
C ARG A 123 -6.11 -8.67 14.05
N ARG A 124 -6.62 -9.48 15.00
CA ARG A 124 -5.85 -9.96 16.15
C ARG A 124 -4.72 -10.90 15.72
N GLU A 125 -5.00 -11.88 14.86
CA GLU A 125 -3.95 -12.78 14.35
C GLU A 125 -2.86 -12.03 13.60
N ALA A 126 -3.26 -11.08 12.76
CA ALA A 126 -2.32 -10.23 12.04
C ALA A 126 -1.47 -9.36 12.98
N PHE A 127 -2.08 -8.79 14.03
CA PHE A 127 -1.40 -8.04 15.08
C PHE A 127 -0.38 -8.91 15.83
N GLU A 128 -0.80 -10.06 16.34
CA GLU A 128 0.03 -10.93 17.18
C GLU A 128 1.25 -11.43 16.40
N LEU A 129 1.08 -11.82 15.13
CA LEU A 129 2.18 -12.23 14.28
C LEU A 129 3.13 -11.05 14.00
N ALA A 130 2.60 -9.90 13.60
CA ALA A 130 3.41 -8.71 13.31
C ALA A 130 4.18 -8.23 14.54
N LEU A 131 3.56 -8.23 15.73
CA LEU A 131 4.20 -7.89 16.99
C LEU A 131 5.35 -8.83 17.32
N LYS A 132 5.12 -10.15 17.20
CA LYS A 132 6.16 -11.17 17.44
C LYS A 132 7.37 -10.95 16.53
N GLU A 133 7.15 -10.77 15.24
CA GLU A 133 8.24 -10.59 14.27
C GLU A 133 8.93 -9.23 14.46
N THR A 134 8.20 -8.18 14.86
CA THR A 134 8.78 -6.88 15.20
C THR A 134 9.70 -6.96 16.40
N ARG A 135 9.30 -7.62 17.47
CA ARG A 135 10.16 -7.83 18.65
C ARG A 135 11.43 -8.58 18.28
N THR A 136 11.33 -9.59 17.41
CA THR A 136 12.48 -10.31 16.89
C THR A 136 13.40 -9.40 16.09
N ALA A 137 12.85 -8.61 15.16
CA ALA A 137 13.61 -7.69 14.33
C ALA A 137 14.35 -6.64 15.16
N LEU A 138 13.67 -6.04 16.16
CA LEU A 138 14.26 -5.04 17.04
C LEU A 138 15.45 -5.56 17.90
N THR A 139 15.56 -6.87 18.09
CA THR A 139 16.72 -7.47 18.76
C THR A 139 17.87 -7.82 17.81
N THR A 140 17.60 -7.89 16.52
CA THR A 140 18.57 -8.34 15.49
C THR A 140 19.08 -7.22 14.61
N VAL A 141 18.25 -6.20 14.35
CA VAL A 141 18.65 -5.02 13.57
C VAL A 141 19.56 -4.13 14.45
N PRO A 142 20.78 -3.79 13.98
CA PRO A 142 21.65 -2.91 14.73
C PRO A 142 20.99 -1.53 14.95
N ALA A 143 20.98 -1.06 16.17
CA ALA A 143 20.52 0.29 16.52
C ALA A 143 21.70 1.11 17.08
N PRO A 144 22.64 1.57 16.24
CA PRO A 144 23.72 2.42 16.70
C PRO A 144 23.13 3.70 17.31
N SER A 145 23.60 4.09 18.48
CA SER A 145 23.11 5.27 19.22
C SER A 145 21.67 5.17 19.76
N GLY A 146 21.08 3.99 19.83
CA GLY A 146 19.70 3.81 20.32
C GLY A 146 18.60 4.28 19.38
N ILE A 147 18.94 4.70 18.16
CA ILE A 147 17.97 5.12 17.14
C ILE A 147 17.54 3.87 16.34
N ILE A 148 16.22 3.64 16.28
CA ILE A 148 15.64 2.56 15.51
C ILE A 148 15.59 2.99 14.04
N ASP A 149 16.28 2.26 13.17
CA ASP A 149 16.04 2.34 11.73
C ASP A 149 14.75 1.56 11.39
N ILE A 150 13.65 2.30 11.30
CA ILE A 150 12.35 1.68 11.05
C ILE A 150 12.28 1.00 9.68
N GLN A 151 13.04 1.48 8.69
CA GLN A 151 13.07 0.83 7.38
C GLN A 151 13.73 -0.54 7.48
N ALA A 152 14.88 -0.63 8.14
CA ALA A 152 15.56 -1.91 8.33
C ALA A 152 14.73 -2.90 9.18
N VAL A 153 14.03 -2.40 10.21
CA VAL A 153 13.12 -3.22 11.00
C VAL A 153 11.94 -3.71 10.14
N SER A 154 11.32 -2.83 9.35
CA SER A 154 10.19 -3.19 8.51
C SER A 154 10.57 -4.22 7.45
N ASP A 155 11.74 -4.09 6.83
CA ASP A 155 12.23 -5.04 5.83
C ASP A 155 12.33 -6.47 6.41
N VAL A 156 12.88 -6.60 7.61
CA VAL A 156 12.96 -7.91 8.31
C VAL A 156 11.56 -8.44 8.66
N VAL A 157 10.69 -7.57 9.19
CA VAL A 157 9.32 -7.97 9.57
C VAL A 157 8.54 -8.42 8.34
N PHE A 158 8.57 -7.65 7.25
CA PHE A 158 7.84 -8.00 6.03
C PHE A 158 8.37 -9.28 5.38
N ALA A 159 9.67 -9.55 5.43
CA ALA A 159 10.22 -10.83 4.99
C ALA A 159 9.56 -12.01 5.73
N LYS A 160 9.44 -11.91 7.06
CA LYS A 160 8.78 -12.93 7.90
C LYS A 160 7.29 -13.06 7.61
N LEU A 161 6.59 -11.93 7.46
CA LEU A 161 5.17 -11.92 7.11
C LEU A 161 4.92 -12.54 5.73
N CYS A 162 5.78 -12.25 4.74
CA CYS A 162 5.70 -12.86 3.41
C CYS A 162 5.92 -14.36 3.45
N SER A 163 6.87 -14.84 4.24
CA SER A 163 7.06 -16.27 4.46
C SER A 163 5.83 -16.92 5.08
N HIS A 164 5.26 -16.28 6.10
CA HIS A 164 4.11 -16.82 6.83
C HIS A 164 2.84 -16.88 5.99
N TRP A 165 2.56 -15.84 5.21
CA TRP A 165 1.29 -15.73 4.46
C TRP A 165 1.39 -16.15 3.00
N PHE A 166 2.58 -16.03 2.36
CA PHE A 166 2.74 -16.24 0.91
C PHE A 166 3.75 -17.33 0.52
N ASP A 167 4.27 -18.11 1.45
CA ASP A 167 5.34 -19.11 1.22
C ASP A 167 6.61 -18.52 0.57
N ILE A 168 6.89 -17.24 0.76
CA ILE A 168 8.13 -16.61 0.29
C ILE A 168 9.23 -16.93 1.31
N PRO A 169 10.35 -17.57 0.91
CA PRO A 169 11.40 -17.95 1.85
C PRO A 169 11.99 -16.76 2.60
N ASP A 170 12.25 -16.92 3.90
CA ASP A 170 12.98 -15.97 4.73
C ASP A 170 14.37 -15.63 4.15
N GLY A 171 14.83 -14.42 4.40
CA GLY A 171 16.17 -13.97 4.03
C GLY A 171 16.34 -13.57 2.57
N VAL A 172 15.29 -13.71 1.77
CA VAL A 172 15.31 -13.34 0.35
C VAL A 172 14.69 -11.96 0.11
N TYR A 173 14.00 -11.42 1.12
CA TYR A 173 13.33 -10.12 1.04
C TYR A 173 14.28 -8.94 1.27
N VAL A 174 15.41 -9.17 1.95
CA VAL A 174 16.34 -8.11 2.33
C VAL A 174 17.68 -8.33 1.65
N LYS A 175 17.97 -7.53 0.62
CA LYS A 175 19.33 -7.37 0.14
C LYS A 175 19.98 -6.20 0.87
N PRO A 176 21.09 -6.42 1.60
CA PRO A 176 21.93 -5.32 2.07
C PRO A 176 22.34 -4.47 0.87
N GLY A 177 21.96 -3.18 0.86
CA GLY A 177 22.30 -2.27 -0.22
C GLY A 177 21.18 -1.99 -1.24
N GLY A 178 19.95 -2.50 -1.00
CA GLY A 178 18.78 -2.15 -1.80
C GLY A 178 18.67 -2.89 -3.13
N PHE A 179 17.60 -2.58 -3.84
CA PHE A 179 17.27 -3.12 -5.16
C PHE A 179 18.06 -2.36 -6.25
N ARG A 180 18.73 -3.07 -7.16
CA ARG A 180 19.41 -2.47 -8.31
C ARG A 180 18.60 -2.69 -9.58
N ILE A 181 18.66 -1.73 -10.51
CA ILE A 181 18.01 -1.90 -11.83
C ILE A 181 18.55 -3.12 -12.57
N SER A 182 19.85 -3.43 -12.41
CA SER A 182 20.45 -4.65 -12.93
C SER A 182 19.79 -5.93 -12.40
N ASP A 183 19.20 -5.87 -11.23
CA ASP A 183 18.52 -7.00 -10.62
C ASP A 183 17.20 -7.33 -11.33
N LEU A 184 16.57 -6.36 -12.00
CA LEU A 184 15.39 -6.60 -12.87
C LEU A 184 15.69 -7.49 -14.07
N LEU A 185 16.94 -7.59 -14.44
CA LEU A 185 17.41 -8.34 -15.62
C LEU A 185 18.00 -9.70 -15.23
N SER A 186 18.10 -10.00 -13.93
CA SER A 186 18.76 -11.22 -13.43
C SER A 186 17.73 -12.27 -13.05
N PRO A 187 17.75 -13.48 -13.63
CA PRO A 187 16.94 -14.59 -13.16
C PRO A 187 17.41 -15.04 -11.76
N GLY A 188 16.49 -15.25 -10.83
CA GLY A 188 16.75 -15.82 -9.52
C GLY A 188 16.62 -14.90 -8.31
N ILE A 189 16.07 -13.69 -8.50
CA ILE A 189 15.73 -12.80 -7.39
C ILE A 189 14.36 -13.20 -6.83
N CYS A 190 14.21 -13.01 -5.53
CA CYS A 190 12.99 -13.39 -4.83
C CYS A 190 11.78 -12.53 -5.21
N PRO A 191 10.61 -13.15 -5.34
CA PRO A 191 9.36 -12.44 -5.60
C PRO A 191 9.08 -11.25 -4.69
N GLY A 192 9.44 -11.34 -3.40
CA GLY A 192 9.21 -10.26 -2.43
C GLY A 192 9.88 -8.93 -2.78
N ASP A 193 11.07 -8.97 -3.38
CA ASP A 193 11.83 -7.76 -3.77
C ASP A 193 11.13 -6.94 -4.85
N TYR A 194 10.23 -7.55 -5.61
CA TYR A 194 9.52 -6.91 -6.72
C TYR A 194 8.15 -6.34 -6.33
N THR A 195 7.67 -6.70 -5.14
CA THR A 195 6.33 -6.27 -4.69
C THR A 195 6.19 -4.76 -4.60
N PRO A 196 7.10 -4.00 -3.96
CA PRO A 196 6.98 -2.56 -3.87
C PRO A 196 6.95 -1.86 -5.24
N PRO A 197 7.91 -2.09 -6.15
CA PRO A 197 7.89 -1.41 -7.43
C PRO A 197 6.71 -1.82 -8.33
N SER A 198 6.16 -3.02 -8.20
CA SER A 198 4.98 -3.42 -8.97
C SER A 198 3.74 -2.55 -8.66
N GLY A 199 3.67 -1.95 -7.48
CA GLY A 199 2.58 -1.06 -7.07
C GLY A 199 2.45 0.22 -7.91
N TYR A 200 3.47 0.59 -8.69
CA TYR A 200 3.39 1.80 -9.54
C TYR A 200 2.35 1.73 -10.65
N ILE A 201 1.91 0.55 -11.04
CA ILE A 201 0.85 0.43 -12.05
C ILE A 201 -0.48 1.08 -11.62
N VAL A 202 -0.69 1.27 -10.31
CA VAL A 202 -1.91 1.90 -9.78
C VAL A 202 -1.75 3.41 -9.52
N HIS A 203 -0.56 3.96 -9.73
CA HIS A 203 -0.34 5.39 -9.57
C HIS A 203 -1.22 6.20 -10.54
N PRO A 204 -1.78 7.35 -10.11
CA PRO A 204 -2.65 8.17 -10.98
C PRO A 204 -1.92 8.70 -12.22
N ASP A 205 -0.64 9.06 -12.07
CA ASP A 205 0.17 9.63 -13.17
C ASP A 205 1.64 9.20 -13.06
N PRO A 206 1.97 7.91 -13.35
CA PRO A 206 3.36 7.45 -13.30
C PRO A 206 4.10 7.95 -14.53
N ASP A 207 5.36 8.36 -14.36
CA ASP A 207 6.24 8.62 -15.49
C ASP A 207 6.61 7.32 -16.23
N ALA A 208 7.33 7.46 -17.36
CA ALA A 208 7.69 6.32 -18.19
C ALA A 208 8.57 5.30 -17.45
N LEU A 209 9.48 5.76 -16.58
CA LEU A 209 10.35 4.88 -15.80
C LEU A 209 9.55 4.10 -14.76
N LEU A 210 8.69 4.79 -14.01
CA LEU A 210 7.85 4.16 -12.99
C LEU A 210 6.86 3.16 -13.62
N THR A 211 6.30 3.51 -14.77
CA THR A 211 5.45 2.60 -15.55
C THR A 211 6.23 1.35 -15.95
N PHE A 212 7.43 1.51 -16.50
CA PHE A 212 8.30 0.39 -16.89
C PHE A 212 8.66 -0.49 -15.70
N LEU A 213 9.07 0.10 -14.57
CA LEU A 213 9.41 -0.63 -13.35
C LEU A 213 8.21 -1.42 -12.83
N GLY A 214 7.05 -0.77 -12.73
CA GLY A 214 5.83 -1.42 -12.26
C GLY A 214 5.37 -2.57 -13.16
N GLN A 215 5.48 -2.41 -14.46
CA GLN A 215 5.15 -3.46 -15.43
C GLN A 215 6.15 -4.61 -15.34
N ARG A 216 7.45 -4.34 -15.40
CA ARG A 216 8.49 -5.39 -15.42
C ARG A 216 8.52 -6.19 -14.12
N THR A 217 8.46 -5.52 -12.96
CA THR A 217 8.46 -6.21 -11.67
C THR A 217 7.19 -7.04 -11.46
N GLY A 218 6.04 -6.51 -11.86
CA GLY A 218 4.78 -7.26 -11.81
C GLY A 218 4.78 -8.50 -12.70
N GLN A 219 5.38 -8.44 -13.90
CA GLN A 219 5.57 -9.62 -14.76
C GLN A 219 6.41 -10.71 -14.09
N ILE A 220 7.54 -10.33 -13.50
CA ILE A 220 8.44 -11.26 -12.80
C ILE A 220 7.72 -11.92 -11.63
N LEU A 221 6.98 -11.12 -10.83
CA LEU A 221 6.15 -11.65 -9.75
C LEU A 221 5.12 -12.66 -10.27
N ARG A 222 4.37 -12.29 -11.30
CA ARG A 222 3.36 -13.16 -11.90
C ARG A 222 3.96 -14.47 -12.40
N GLU A 223 5.07 -14.42 -13.14
CA GLU A 223 5.77 -15.61 -13.65
C GLU A 223 6.24 -16.52 -12.49
N SER A 224 6.81 -15.94 -11.44
CA SER A 224 7.28 -16.68 -10.26
C SER A 224 6.14 -17.36 -9.51
N VAL A 225 5.04 -16.64 -9.29
CA VAL A 225 3.88 -17.18 -8.58
C VAL A 225 3.11 -18.18 -9.44
N ASN A 226 3.02 -17.97 -10.76
CA ASN A 226 2.45 -18.96 -11.69
C ASN A 226 3.22 -20.28 -11.62
N LYS A 227 4.55 -20.22 -11.65
CA LYS A 227 5.38 -21.42 -11.50
C LYS A 227 5.13 -22.11 -10.17
N TYR A 228 5.10 -21.35 -9.05
CA TYR A 228 4.81 -21.88 -7.73
C TYR A 228 3.44 -22.60 -7.68
N VAL A 229 2.38 -21.96 -8.21
CA VAL A 229 1.04 -22.54 -8.27
C VAL A 229 1.03 -23.84 -9.09
N ALA A 230 1.67 -23.82 -10.27
CA ALA A 230 1.76 -25.00 -11.13
C ALA A 230 2.50 -26.16 -10.44
N ASP A 231 3.64 -25.89 -9.80
CA ASP A 231 4.45 -26.90 -9.09
C ASP A 231 3.65 -27.53 -7.93
N LYS A 232 2.95 -26.72 -7.10
CA LYS A 232 2.11 -27.23 -6.01
C LYS A 232 0.95 -28.08 -6.50
N ARG A 233 0.26 -27.64 -7.57
CA ARG A 233 -0.84 -28.41 -8.18
C ARG A 233 -0.36 -29.73 -8.78
N ALA A 234 0.77 -29.72 -9.51
CA ALA A 234 1.35 -30.94 -10.11
C ALA A 234 1.76 -31.95 -9.05
N ALA A 235 2.24 -31.50 -7.90
CA ALA A 235 2.61 -32.33 -6.75
C ALA A 235 1.41 -32.79 -5.91
N GLY A 236 0.20 -32.30 -6.15
CA GLY A 236 -0.97 -32.54 -5.30
C GLY A 236 -0.81 -31.98 -3.88
N GLN A 237 0.01 -30.94 -3.71
CA GLN A 237 0.35 -30.34 -2.43
C GLN A 237 -0.38 -29.01 -2.21
N LEU A 238 -0.86 -28.80 -0.99
CA LEU A 238 -1.34 -27.50 -0.56
C LEU A 238 -0.17 -26.64 -0.06
N PRO A 239 -0.26 -25.30 -0.19
CA PRO A 239 0.68 -24.39 0.44
C PRO A 239 0.74 -24.56 1.96
N THR A 240 1.89 -24.25 2.55
CA THR A 240 2.07 -24.19 4.01
C THR A 240 1.59 -22.87 4.58
N ALA A 241 1.81 -21.78 3.85
CA ALA A 241 1.37 -20.45 4.24
C ALA A 241 -0.15 -20.33 4.28
N ALA A 242 -0.67 -19.79 5.38
CA ALA A 242 -2.10 -19.82 5.69
C ALA A 242 -2.96 -19.10 4.63
N LEU A 243 -2.55 -17.91 4.21
CA LEU A 243 -3.32 -17.12 3.23
C LEU A 243 -3.26 -17.75 1.83
N THR A 244 -2.08 -18.21 1.39
CA THR A 244 -1.94 -18.87 0.09
C THR A 244 -2.72 -20.19 0.06
N ARG A 245 -2.73 -20.94 1.17
CA ARG A 245 -3.57 -22.13 1.31
C ARG A 245 -5.06 -21.78 1.14
N ALA A 246 -5.52 -20.72 1.82
CA ALA A 246 -6.90 -20.27 1.68
C ALA A 246 -7.25 -19.90 0.23
N PHE A 247 -6.36 -19.24 -0.49
CA PHE A 247 -6.55 -18.99 -1.93
C PHE A 247 -6.64 -20.28 -2.75
N PHE A 248 -5.79 -21.28 -2.49
CA PHE A 248 -5.85 -22.58 -3.19
C PHE A 248 -7.16 -23.32 -2.94
N GLU A 249 -7.74 -23.18 -1.75
CA GLU A 249 -9.05 -23.77 -1.40
C GLU A 249 -10.21 -23.03 -2.08
N GLU A 250 -10.14 -21.70 -2.17
CA GLU A 250 -11.17 -20.87 -2.82
C GLU A 250 -11.11 -20.92 -4.36
N PHE A 251 -9.94 -21.21 -4.94
CA PHE A 251 -9.74 -21.43 -6.39
C PHE A 251 -9.30 -22.88 -6.66
N PRO A 252 -10.19 -23.88 -6.47
CA PRO A 252 -9.79 -25.28 -6.50
C PRO A 252 -9.49 -25.81 -7.90
N LYS A 253 -9.98 -25.15 -8.96
CA LYS A 253 -9.94 -25.66 -10.31
C LYS A 253 -8.62 -25.35 -11.00
N PRO A 254 -8.03 -26.31 -11.76
CA PRO A 254 -6.80 -26.09 -12.51
C PRO A 254 -6.88 -24.97 -13.55
N GLU A 255 -8.03 -24.76 -14.17
CA GLU A 255 -8.27 -23.67 -15.12
C GLU A 255 -8.15 -22.28 -14.49
N ASP A 256 -8.29 -22.14 -13.17
CA ASP A 256 -8.14 -20.89 -12.45
C ASP A 256 -6.69 -20.62 -11.99
N ASN A 257 -5.71 -21.47 -12.32
CA ASN A 257 -4.34 -21.33 -11.82
C ASN A 257 -3.69 -19.98 -12.18
N ASP A 258 -3.87 -19.46 -13.40
CA ASP A 258 -3.36 -18.12 -13.76
C ASP A 258 -4.09 -17.02 -13.00
N LEU A 259 -5.40 -17.12 -12.81
CA LEU A 259 -6.16 -16.18 -12.00
C LEU A 259 -5.74 -16.22 -10.53
N LEU A 260 -5.55 -17.43 -9.98
CA LEU A 260 -5.05 -17.62 -8.62
C LEU A 260 -3.69 -16.94 -8.42
N ALA A 261 -2.75 -17.15 -9.34
CA ALA A 261 -1.43 -16.53 -9.27
C ALA A 261 -1.52 -14.99 -9.35
N ARG A 262 -2.30 -14.46 -10.29
CA ARG A 262 -2.54 -13.02 -10.41
C ARG A 262 -3.17 -12.42 -9.14
N THR A 263 -4.12 -13.15 -8.54
CA THR A 263 -4.78 -12.73 -7.29
C THR A 263 -3.79 -12.67 -6.12
N ILE A 264 -2.95 -13.69 -5.95
CA ILE A 264 -1.90 -13.69 -4.92
C ILE A 264 -0.97 -12.49 -5.10
N VAL A 265 -0.47 -12.27 -6.32
CA VAL A 265 0.41 -11.12 -6.63
C VAL A 265 -0.30 -9.79 -6.36
N GLY A 266 -1.57 -9.66 -6.76
CA GLY A 266 -2.35 -8.45 -6.52
C GLY A 266 -2.54 -8.12 -5.04
N VAL A 267 -2.74 -9.15 -4.20
CA VAL A 267 -2.83 -8.98 -2.74
C VAL A 267 -1.48 -8.57 -2.14
N MET A 268 -0.38 -9.20 -2.56
CA MET A 268 0.96 -8.81 -2.12
C MET A 268 1.26 -7.35 -2.50
N MET A 269 1.00 -6.98 -3.75
CA MET A 269 1.20 -5.63 -4.28
C MET A 269 0.34 -4.59 -3.56
N GLY A 270 -0.91 -4.93 -3.22
CA GLY A 270 -1.82 -4.01 -2.53
C GLY A 270 -1.51 -3.85 -1.04
N ALA A 271 -1.01 -4.88 -0.38
CA ALA A 271 -0.80 -4.89 1.07
C ALA A 271 0.56 -4.32 1.49
N LEU A 272 1.66 -4.86 0.99
CA LEU A 272 2.98 -4.60 1.54
C LEU A 272 3.45 -3.15 1.38
N PRO A 273 3.37 -2.53 0.19
CA PRO A 273 3.82 -1.16 0.00
C PRO A 273 3.03 -0.14 0.82
N THR A 274 1.71 -0.30 0.88
CA THR A 274 0.83 0.64 1.59
C THR A 274 1.00 0.57 3.10
N ILE A 275 1.17 -0.64 3.66
CA ILE A 275 1.46 -0.82 5.08
C ILE A 275 2.82 -0.21 5.41
N ASN A 276 3.86 -0.48 4.61
CA ASN A 276 5.20 0.07 4.83
C ASN A 276 5.23 1.60 4.77
N GLY A 277 4.58 2.20 3.76
CA GLY A 277 4.49 3.65 3.63
C GLY A 277 3.86 4.32 4.85
N ASN A 278 2.72 3.80 5.32
CA ASN A 278 2.09 4.30 6.54
C ASN A 278 2.96 4.07 7.79
N LEU A 279 3.59 2.90 7.93
CA LEU A 279 4.49 2.58 9.05
C LEU A 279 5.64 3.58 9.17
N VAL A 280 6.37 3.80 8.07
CA VAL A 280 7.52 4.70 8.03
C VAL A 280 7.09 6.13 8.37
N THR A 281 5.97 6.58 7.82
CA THR A 281 5.39 7.89 8.11
C THR A 281 5.03 8.05 9.59
N ILE A 282 4.34 7.06 10.18
CA ILE A 282 3.93 7.09 11.59
C ILE A 282 5.15 7.19 12.49
N VAL A 283 6.11 6.28 12.33
CA VAL A 283 7.27 6.23 13.24
C VAL A 283 8.15 7.46 13.10
N LYS A 284 8.44 7.92 11.87
CA LYS A 284 9.22 9.16 11.65
C LYS A 284 8.53 10.39 12.24
N THR A 285 7.21 10.49 12.11
CA THR A 285 6.43 11.59 12.68
C THR A 285 6.49 11.55 14.21
N TRP A 286 6.28 10.39 14.82
CA TRP A 286 6.27 10.25 16.26
C TRP A 286 7.65 10.46 16.91
N GLN A 287 8.72 10.10 16.22
CA GLN A 287 10.09 10.41 16.66
C GLN A 287 10.35 11.93 16.71
N ARG A 288 9.82 12.68 15.73
CA ARG A 288 9.99 14.14 15.64
C ARG A 288 9.14 14.90 16.65
N THR A 289 7.97 14.38 17.01
CA THR A 289 6.96 15.03 17.86
C THR A 289 7.00 14.57 19.32
N ALA A 290 7.97 13.75 19.72
CA ALA A 290 8.04 13.09 21.03
C ALA A 290 6.81 12.20 21.36
N THR A 291 5.90 11.97 20.43
CA THR A 291 4.71 11.13 20.60
C THR A 291 5.13 9.70 20.97
N LEU A 292 6.20 9.18 20.38
CA LEU A 292 6.73 7.87 20.68
C LEU A 292 7.00 7.68 22.19
N LEU A 293 7.68 8.63 22.81
CA LEU A 293 8.00 8.61 24.25
C LEU A 293 6.73 8.73 25.12
N ALA A 294 5.79 9.58 24.72
CA ALA A 294 4.53 9.75 25.43
C ALA A 294 3.69 8.46 25.43
N LEU A 295 3.61 7.78 24.28
CA LEU A 295 2.92 6.50 24.17
C LEU A 295 3.62 5.39 24.94
N GLN A 296 4.96 5.34 24.92
CA GLN A 296 5.75 4.41 25.71
C GLN A 296 5.47 4.56 27.21
N ALA A 297 5.41 5.81 27.71
CA ALA A 297 5.06 6.08 29.09
C ALA A 297 3.64 5.58 29.44
N GLN A 298 2.66 5.78 28.54
CA GLN A 298 1.30 5.28 28.72
C GLN A 298 1.26 3.74 28.72
N LEU A 299 2.00 3.08 27.81
CA LEU A 299 2.09 1.62 27.80
C LEU A 299 2.69 1.07 29.12
N ASN A 300 3.72 1.70 29.64
CA ASN A 300 4.35 1.31 30.90
C ASN A 300 3.45 1.51 32.12
N ALA A 301 2.59 2.52 32.11
CA ALA A 301 1.63 2.80 33.17
C ALA A 301 0.36 1.92 33.10
N SER A 302 0.11 1.26 31.97
CA SER A 302 -1.09 0.45 31.77
C SER A 302 -1.01 -0.88 32.50
N THR A 303 -2.09 -1.23 33.20
CA THR A 303 -2.25 -2.53 33.88
C THR A 303 -2.92 -3.60 32.99
N GLN A 304 -3.29 -3.24 31.75
CA GLN A 304 -3.88 -4.18 30.79
C GLN A 304 -2.86 -5.22 30.36
N SER A 305 -3.18 -6.50 30.55
CA SER A 305 -2.31 -7.63 30.22
C SER A 305 -2.46 -8.12 28.78
N ASP A 306 -3.63 -7.92 28.15
CA ASP A 306 -3.87 -8.27 26.75
C ASP A 306 -3.26 -7.20 25.84
N GLU A 307 -2.19 -7.54 25.12
CA GLU A 307 -1.42 -6.61 24.29
C GLU A 307 -2.22 -6.04 23.11
N PHE A 308 -3.12 -6.83 22.53
CA PHE A 308 -3.98 -6.34 21.46
C PHE A 308 -4.97 -5.28 21.98
N VAL A 309 -5.59 -5.52 23.12
CA VAL A 309 -6.49 -4.56 23.79
C VAL A 309 -5.72 -3.32 24.22
N LYS A 310 -4.51 -3.48 24.73
CA LYS A 310 -3.62 -2.38 25.12
C LYS A 310 -3.22 -1.53 23.92
N ALA A 311 -2.86 -2.15 22.81
CA ALA A 311 -2.54 -1.46 21.56
C ALA A 311 -3.75 -0.70 21.02
N HIS A 312 -4.93 -1.32 21.02
CA HIS A 312 -6.17 -0.69 20.59
C HIS A 312 -6.49 0.56 21.42
N ASN A 313 -6.37 0.48 22.75
CA ASN A 313 -6.75 1.58 23.64
C ASN A 313 -5.75 2.75 23.65
N ILE A 314 -4.46 2.50 23.42
CA ILE A 314 -3.40 3.50 23.61
C ILE A 314 -2.80 3.94 22.26
N VAL A 315 -2.56 3.00 21.33
CA VAL A 315 -1.77 3.25 20.12
C VAL A 315 -2.66 3.53 18.91
N GLU A 316 -3.82 2.89 18.80
CA GLU A 316 -4.63 2.95 17.58
C GLU A 316 -5.11 4.37 17.23
N THR A 317 -5.60 5.15 18.19
CA THR A 317 -6.09 6.52 17.89
C THR A 317 -4.98 7.44 17.40
N PRO A 318 -3.81 7.58 18.05
CA PRO A 318 -2.70 8.36 17.52
C PRO A 318 -2.20 7.85 16.16
N MET A 319 -2.23 6.53 15.93
CA MET A 319 -1.87 5.92 14.65
C MET A 319 -2.82 6.39 13.55
N ARG A 320 -4.14 6.29 13.75
CA ARG A 320 -5.17 6.77 12.81
C ARG A 320 -5.01 8.25 12.50
N GLN A 321 -4.79 9.08 13.52
CA GLN A 321 -4.58 10.53 13.36
C GLN A 321 -3.35 10.83 12.49
N THR A 322 -2.25 10.08 12.67
CA THR A 322 -1.07 10.25 11.83
C THR A 322 -1.33 9.81 10.39
N MET A 323 -2.06 8.71 10.19
CA MET A 323 -2.50 8.28 8.86
C MET A 323 -3.43 9.30 8.19
N GLN A 324 -4.28 9.99 8.95
CA GLN A 324 -5.14 11.04 8.42
C GLN A 324 -4.35 12.30 8.01
N MET A 325 -3.27 12.62 8.73
CA MET A 325 -2.39 13.75 8.37
C MET A 325 -1.57 13.48 7.11
N GLN A 326 -1.07 12.26 6.95
CA GLN A 326 -0.16 11.86 5.88
C GLN A 326 -0.47 10.43 5.41
N PRO A 327 -1.56 10.23 4.68
CA PRO A 327 -1.98 8.89 4.24
C PRO A 327 -1.08 8.32 3.15
N THR A 328 -0.99 7.00 3.09
CA THR A 328 -0.44 6.27 1.96
C THR A 328 -1.46 5.22 1.50
N PRO A 329 -2.04 5.32 0.29
CA PRO A 329 -1.79 6.34 -0.74
C PRO A 329 -2.40 7.71 -0.39
N ASP A 330 -1.81 8.77 -0.93
CA ASP A 330 -2.29 10.15 -0.79
C ASP A 330 -3.32 10.54 -1.85
N TRP A 331 -3.30 9.84 -3.00
CA TRP A 331 -4.22 9.99 -4.11
C TRP A 331 -4.78 8.66 -4.61
N LEU A 332 -6.06 8.67 -4.98
CA LEU A 332 -6.70 7.66 -5.80
C LEU A 332 -7.27 8.32 -7.06
N TRP A 333 -7.68 7.53 -8.05
CA TRP A 333 -8.29 8.07 -9.25
C TRP A 333 -9.33 7.15 -9.86
N ARG A 334 -10.20 7.74 -10.68
CA ARG A 334 -11.23 7.06 -11.48
C ARG A 334 -11.30 7.70 -12.86
N LEU A 335 -11.95 7.03 -13.81
CA LEU A 335 -12.40 7.65 -15.05
C LEU A 335 -13.90 7.87 -15.00
N ALA A 336 -14.36 8.99 -15.55
CA ALA A 336 -15.79 9.23 -15.74
C ALA A 336 -16.31 8.38 -16.91
N LYS A 337 -17.43 7.68 -16.70
CA LYS A 337 -18.10 6.84 -17.73
C LYS A 337 -19.06 7.65 -18.61
N LYS A 338 -19.61 8.72 -18.08
CA LYS A 338 -20.62 9.54 -18.73
C LYS A 338 -20.54 11.00 -18.26
N ASP A 339 -21.14 11.89 -19.02
CA ASP A 339 -21.27 13.29 -18.64
C ASP A 339 -22.18 13.41 -17.41
N HIS A 340 -21.73 14.18 -16.42
CA HIS A 340 -22.49 14.48 -15.21
C HIS A 340 -21.92 15.71 -14.51
N THR A 341 -22.53 16.11 -13.42
CA THR A 341 -22.06 17.21 -12.58
C THR A 341 -21.70 16.68 -11.19
N ILE A 342 -20.58 17.13 -10.64
CA ILE A 342 -20.13 16.82 -9.28
C ILE A 342 -20.03 18.09 -8.44
N GLY A 343 -20.39 17.99 -7.15
CA GLY A 343 -20.40 19.11 -6.22
C GLY A 343 -21.74 19.85 -6.20
N THR A 344 -22.09 20.40 -5.05
CA THR A 344 -23.34 21.13 -4.84
C THR A 344 -23.17 22.64 -4.71
N LYS A 345 -22.07 23.11 -4.07
CA LYS A 345 -21.81 24.54 -3.87
C LYS A 345 -21.23 25.17 -5.12
N ASN A 346 -20.19 24.56 -5.69
CA ASN A 346 -19.57 24.95 -6.96
C ASN A 346 -19.58 23.76 -7.91
N PRO A 347 -20.72 23.49 -8.58
CA PRO A 347 -20.84 22.32 -9.41
C PRO A 347 -19.88 22.38 -10.60
N VAL A 348 -19.13 21.29 -10.80
CA VAL A 348 -18.17 21.12 -11.88
C VAL A 348 -18.75 20.13 -12.89
N GLN A 349 -18.77 20.53 -14.16
CA GLN A 349 -19.14 19.62 -15.24
C GLN A 349 -18.04 18.61 -15.47
N VAL A 350 -18.39 17.32 -15.45
CA VAL A 350 -17.54 16.17 -15.74
C VAL A 350 -17.96 15.58 -17.07
N HIS A 351 -16.97 15.31 -17.94
CA HIS A 351 -17.21 14.68 -19.24
C HIS A 351 -16.77 13.22 -19.24
N ALA A 352 -17.41 12.39 -20.03
CA ALA A 352 -17.00 11.01 -20.24
C ALA A 352 -15.51 10.96 -20.66
N GLY A 353 -14.73 10.12 -19.97
CA GLY A 353 -13.28 10.00 -20.17
C GLY A 353 -12.44 10.93 -19.30
N ASP A 354 -13.03 11.88 -18.58
CA ASP A 354 -12.29 12.72 -17.64
C ASP A 354 -11.64 11.85 -16.54
N LYS A 355 -10.40 12.17 -16.19
CA LYS A 355 -9.74 11.60 -15.02
C LYS A 355 -10.19 12.37 -13.76
N ILE A 356 -10.64 11.64 -12.77
CA ILE A 356 -11.10 12.17 -11.49
C ILE A 356 -10.06 11.80 -10.45
N TYR A 357 -9.34 12.81 -9.95
CA TYR A 357 -8.32 12.67 -8.90
C TYR A 357 -8.96 12.88 -7.54
N LEU A 358 -8.80 11.92 -6.66
CA LEU A 358 -9.34 11.92 -5.30
C LEU A 358 -8.22 12.20 -4.31
N SER A 359 -8.23 13.38 -3.68
CA SER A 359 -7.26 13.72 -2.63
C SER A 359 -7.64 13.00 -1.34
N ILE A 360 -7.00 11.87 -1.08
CA ILE A 360 -7.18 11.14 0.17
C ILE A 360 -6.65 11.97 1.34
N THR A 361 -5.52 12.66 1.14
CA THR A 361 -4.94 13.53 2.15
C THR A 361 -5.93 14.59 2.65
N GLN A 362 -6.56 15.34 1.74
CA GLN A 362 -7.48 16.40 2.15
C GLN A 362 -8.75 15.84 2.76
N ALA A 363 -9.29 14.74 2.22
CA ALA A 363 -10.47 14.09 2.77
C ALA A 363 -10.25 13.54 4.18
N THR A 364 -9.06 12.98 4.46
CA THR A 364 -8.73 12.47 5.80
C THR A 364 -8.36 13.58 6.78
N GLN A 365 -7.72 14.66 6.32
CA GLN A 365 -7.45 15.85 7.14
C GLN A 365 -8.73 16.59 7.52
N GLU A 366 -9.71 16.68 6.63
CA GLU A 366 -11.04 17.24 6.94
C GLU A 366 -11.68 16.48 8.10
N GLU A 367 -11.65 15.14 8.07
CA GLU A 367 -12.14 14.29 9.16
C GLU A 367 -11.39 14.53 10.47
N LEU A 368 -10.04 14.62 10.41
CA LEU A 368 -9.21 14.87 11.57
C LEU A 368 -9.52 16.26 12.21
N HIS A 369 -9.68 17.31 11.39
CA HIS A 369 -10.02 18.65 11.86
C HIS A 369 -11.42 18.72 12.48
N ALA A 370 -12.34 17.86 12.03
CA ALA A 370 -13.66 17.68 12.64
C ALA A 370 -13.61 16.87 13.95
N GLY A 371 -12.44 16.43 14.40
CA GLY A 371 -12.25 15.61 15.60
C GLY A 371 -12.58 14.13 15.43
N GLY A 372 -12.79 13.68 14.18
CA GLY A 372 -13.04 12.29 13.87
C GLY A 372 -11.75 11.48 13.66
N ASN A 373 -11.87 10.17 13.62
CA ASN A 373 -10.77 9.22 13.42
C ASN A 373 -11.04 8.20 12.32
N ASP A 374 -11.99 8.50 11.42
CA ASP A 374 -12.31 7.64 10.28
C ASP A 374 -11.21 7.68 9.22
N VAL A 375 -10.71 6.51 8.86
CA VAL A 375 -9.68 6.31 7.84
C VAL A 375 -10.21 5.61 6.58
N CYS A 376 -11.53 5.44 6.45
CA CYS A 376 -12.16 4.77 5.32
C CYS A 376 -11.75 5.34 3.95
N PRO A 377 -11.56 6.66 3.73
CA PRO A 377 -11.10 7.17 2.44
C PRO A 377 -9.76 6.56 2.02
N LEU A 378 -8.84 6.35 2.97
CA LEU A 378 -7.53 5.74 2.73
C LEU A 378 -7.63 4.29 2.21
N PHE A 379 -8.68 3.58 2.60
CA PHE A 379 -8.93 2.19 2.23
C PHE A 379 -9.93 2.05 1.05
N GLY A 380 -10.13 3.11 0.28
CA GLY A 380 -11.02 3.08 -0.89
C GLY A 380 -12.51 3.11 -0.54
N GLY A 381 -12.86 3.50 0.68
CA GLY A 381 -14.23 3.59 1.18
C GLY A 381 -14.56 2.58 2.27
N ASP A 382 -15.83 2.60 2.69
CA ASP A 382 -16.38 1.68 3.70
C ASP A 382 -17.10 0.52 3.01
N ARG A 383 -16.50 -0.66 3.07
CA ARG A 383 -17.05 -1.88 2.46
C ARG A 383 -18.42 -2.26 3.02
N SER A 384 -18.73 -1.90 4.26
CA SER A 384 -20.01 -2.22 4.91
C SER A 384 -21.19 -1.39 4.41
N LYS A 385 -20.92 -0.23 3.81
CA LYS A 385 -21.95 0.75 3.41
C LYS A 385 -22.36 0.66 1.95
N SER A 386 -21.67 -0.16 1.14
CA SER A 386 -22.01 -0.31 -0.26
C SER A 386 -22.79 -1.59 -0.52
N PRO A 387 -23.91 -1.55 -1.27
CA PRO A 387 -24.61 -2.75 -1.73
C PRO A 387 -23.71 -3.57 -2.69
N HIS A 388 -22.76 -2.90 -3.36
CA HIS A 388 -21.73 -3.49 -4.21
C HIS A 388 -20.38 -2.92 -3.77
N PRO A 389 -19.75 -3.46 -2.71
CA PRO A 389 -18.54 -2.91 -2.12
C PRO A 389 -17.33 -3.08 -3.05
N THR A 390 -17.41 -2.48 -4.22
CA THR A 390 -16.35 -2.43 -5.20
C THR A 390 -15.19 -1.63 -4.65
N HIS A 391 -14.01 -2.19 -4.64
CA HIS A 391 -12.73 -1.50 -4.42
C HIS A 391 -12.44 -0.93 -3.03
N ALA A 392 -13.37 -0.97 -2.06
CA ALA A 392 -12.99 -0.82 -0.66
C ALA A 392 -12.07 -1.99 -0.27
N CYS A 393 -10.98 -1.70 0.43
CA CYS A 393 -9.91 -2.65 0.72
C CYS A 393 -10.45 -3.93 1.39
N PRO A 394 -10.32 -5.12 0.79
CA PRO A 394 -10.75 -6.36 1.41
C PRO A 394 -9.84 -6.79 2.57
N GLY A 395 -8.58 -6.33 2.55
CA GLY A 395 -7.57 -6.62 3.58
C GLY A 395 -7.50 -5.60 4.70
N PHE A 396 -8.52 -4.74 4.89
CA PHE A 396 -8.51 -3.71 5.93
C PHE A 396 -8.15 -4.27 7.30
N GLU A 397 -8.84 -5.31 7.76
CA GLU A 397 -8.63 -5.89 9.08
C GLU A 397 -7.22 -6.48 9.23
N MET A 398 -6.78 -7.25 8.24
CA MET A 398 -5.44 -7.82 8.20
C MET A 398 -4.37 -6.72 8.16
N GLY A 399 -4.45 -5.78 7.21
CA GLY A 399 -3.46 -4.73 7.03
C GLY A 399 -3.36 -3.81 8.24
N PHE A 400 -4.50 -3.46 8.81
CA PHE A 400 -4.55 -2.63 10.02
C PHE A 400 -4.00 -3.36 11.25
N GLY A 401 -4.25 -4.67 11.38
CA GLY A 401 -3.67 -5.52 12.42
C GLY A 401 -2.15 -5.58 12.30
N ILE A 402 -1.61 -5.78 11.08
CA ILE A 402 -0.16 -5.76 10.83
C ILE A 402 0.44 -4.43 11.28
N LEU A 403 -0.11 -3.33 10.78
CA LEU A 403 0.39 -1.99 11.08
C LEU A 403 0.39 -1.72 12.59
N LEU A 404 -0.73 -2.01 13.27
CA LEU A 404 -0.87 -1.84 14.71
C LEU A 404 0.14 -2.70 15.49
N GLY A 405 0.37 -3.95 15.06
CA GLY A 405 1.33 -4.85 15.71
C GLY A 405 2.76 -4.37 15.58
N ILE A 406 3.17 -3.87 14.41
CA ILE A 406 4.51 -3.32 14.21
C ILE A 406 4.69 -2.04 15.03
N VAL A 407 3.75 -1.10 14.91
CA VAL A 407 3.80 0.18 15.62
C VAL A 407 3.81 -0.02 17.13
N TYR A 408 2.97 -0.91 17.67
CA TYR A 408 2.98 -1.25 19.08
C TYR A 408 4.31 -1.85 19.51
N GLY A 409 4.90 -2.78 18.75
CA GLY A 409 6.19 -3.37 19.04
C GLY A 409 7.32 -2.33 19.07
N VAL A 410 7.29 -1.33 18.19
CA VAL A 410 8.25 -0.21 18.18
C VAL A 410 8.08 0.69 19.40
N VAL A 411 6.83 1.02 19.77
CA VAL A 411 6.55 1.85 20.97
C VAL A 411 6.92 1.13 22.26
N ASP A 412 6.64 -0.18 22.37
CA ASP A 412 6.93 -0.99 23.56
C ASP A 412 8.44 -1.30 23.73
N PHE A 413 9.24 -1.11 22.66
CA PHE A 413 10.65 -1.43 22.67
C PHE A 413 11.45 -0.51 23.59
N GLN A 414 12.16 -1.14 24.53
CA GLN A 414 13.12 -0.46 25.38
C GLN A 414 14.54 -0.93 25.01
N PRO A 415 15.35 -0.04 24.39
CA PRO A 415 16.74 -0.40 24.12
C PRO A 415 17.45 -0.74 25.42
N LYS A 416 18.14 -1.87 25.46
CA LYS A 416 19.00 -2.21 26.60
C LYS A 416 20.04 -1.10 26.72
N PRO A 417 20.35 -0.63 27.94
CA PRO A 417 21.48 0.27 28.15
C PRO A 417 22.72 -0.36 27.55
N ALA A 418 23.50 0.43 26.81
CA ALA A 418 24.79 -0.03 26.32
C ALA A 418 25.58 -0.57 27.53
N ALA A 419 26.07 -1.79 27.45
CA ALA A 419 26.94 -2.34 28.49
C ALA A 419 28.11 -1.37 28.61
N GLN A 420 28.24 -0.76 29.81
CA GLN A 420 29.35 0.13 30.18
C GLN A 420 30.65 -0.64 30.22
#